data_4c331591ea900bdfc6bd0d533861fee8
#
_entry.id   4c331591ea900bdfc6bd0d533861fee8
#
_cell.length_a   1.000
_cell.length_b   1.000
_cell.length_c   1.000
_cell.angle_alpha   90.00
_cell.angle_beta   90.00
_cell.angle_gamma   90.00
#
_symmetry.space_group_name_H-M   'P 1'
#
loop_
_entity.id
_entity.type
_entity.pdbx_description
1 polymer ?
#
loop_
_entity_poly.entity_id
_entity_poly.type
_entity_poly.pdbx_seq_one_letter_code
_entity_poly.pdbx_strand_id
1 'polypeptide(L)'
;GISSRYIYSSTTYQTYKKESKNFCDFLQKEHPEVKNLDEGQQYVNEWLQSLIDQDFSPWSISTKKAALTKLYQVPAGTFMETPARERAKIKRSRYDVVGDRHISEQTEKKFAKLTSATGLRRAELTKITGDALFQEGGRWYLKVTKGTKGGRSRTVEILGKDETETMEIVQLFQEKGKLKVCPKLPKHYDNHHFRSVYANRIYSKYARPLQFIPKDKRYWMRKERAGQCLDRDAMLITSENLGHSRIDVIAQSYLY
;
A
#
# COMPACT_ATOMS: atom_id res chain seq x y z
N GLY A 1 17.23 -14.49 -19.44
CA GLY A 1 16.58 -14.28 -18.13
C GLY A 1 16.22 -12.81 -17.90
N ILE A 2 15.34 -12.51 -16.92
CA ILE A 2 14.96 -11.13 -16.60
C ILE A 2 16.18 -10.37 -16.13
N SER A 3 16.52 -9.27 -16.81
CA SER A 3 17.56 -8.36 -16.35
C SER A 3 17.17 -7.73 -15.01
N SER A 4 18.04 -7.87 -14.00
CA SER A 4 17.87 -7.16 -12.72
C SER A 4 18.20 -5.67 -12.81
N ARG A 5 18.74 -5.21 -13.94
CA ARG A 5 19.08 -3.80 -14.16
C ARG A 5 17.83 -2.94 -14.01
N TYR A 6 17.91 -1.93 -13.13
CA TYR A 6 16.79 -1.04 -12.76
C TYR A 6 15.63 -1.71 -12.00
N ILE A 7 15.81 -2.90 -11.42
CA ILE A 7 14.86 -3.49 -10.48
C ILE A 7 15.48 -3.41 -9.07
N TYR A 8 15.07 -2.42 -8.29
CA TYR A 8 15.66 -2.13 -6.98
C TYR A 8 15.04 -2.91 -5.83
N SER A 9 13.96 -3.67 -6.07
CA SER A 9 13.24 -4.43 -5.06
C SER A 9 13.24 -5.92 -5.37
N SER A 10 13.70 -6.74 -4.44
CA SER A 10 13.62 -8.20 -4.54
C SER A 10 12.17 -8.68 -4.78
N THR A 11 11.20 -8.08 -4.10
CA THR A 11 9.77 -8.40 -4.30
C THR A 11 9.31 -8.11 -5.72
N THR A 12 9.72 -6.97 -6.30
CA THR A 12 9.40 -6.63 -7.70
C THR A 12 10.02 -7.64 -8.66
N TYR A 13 11.28 -8.01 -8.43
CA TYR A 13 11.96 -9.03 -9.24
C TYR A 13 11.22 -10.38 -9.20
N GLN A 14 10.84 -10.84 -8.00
CA GLN A 14 10.08 -12.10 -7.85
C GLN A 14 8.71 -12.02 -8.53
N THR A 15 8.03 -10.87 -8.45
CA THR A 15 6.76 -10.65 -9.15
C THR A 15 6.96 -10.75 -10.66
N TYR A 16 7.96 -10.08 -11.22
CA TYR A 16 8.22 -10.12 -12.66
C TYR A 16 8.65 -11.50 -13.13
N LYS A 17 9.48 -12.21 -12.35
CA LYS A 17 9.84 -13.59 -12.63
C LYS A 17 8.62 -14.51 -12.70
N LYS A 18 7.68 -14.36 -11.74
CA LYS A 18 6.42 -15.11 -11.74
C LYS A 18 5.58 -14.80 -12.98
N GLU A 19 5.41 -13.52 -13.32
CA GLU A 19 4.58 -13.14 -14.47
C GLU A 19 5.21 -13.53 -15.80
N SER A 20 6.54 -13.52 -15.91
CA SER A 20 7.25 -14.07 -17.08
C SER A 20 7.05 -15.57 -17.20
N LYS A 21 7.05 -16.31 -16.07
CA LYS A 21 6.71 -17.74 -16.09
C LYS A 21 5.27 -17.98 -16.57
N ASN A 22 4.31 -17.20 -16.08
CA ASN A 22 2.91 -17.31 -16.53
C ASN A 22 2.79 -17.12 -18.06
N PHE A 23 3.60 -16.23 -18.62
CA PHE A 23 3.66 -16.05 -20.08
C PHE A 23 4.28 -17.27 -20.78
N CYS A 24 5.37 -17.84 -20.25
CA CYS A 24 5.93 -19.08 -20.79
C CYS A 24 4.92 -20.23 -20.74
N ASP A 25 4.16 -20.35 -19.66
CA ASP A 25 3.11 -21.39 -19.54
C ASP A 25 2.01 -21.17 -20.59
N PHE A 26 1.65 -19.90 -20.91
CA PHE A 26 0.76 -19.58 -22.02
C PHE A 26 1.34 -20.01 -23.38
N LEU A 27 2.61 -19.67 -23.65
CA LEU A 27 3.27 -20.07 -24.91
C LEU A 27 3.29 -21.59 -25.07
N GLN A 28 3.64 -22.32 -24.03
CA GLN A 28 3.66 -23.80 -24.07
C GLN A 28 2.28 -24.39 -24.37
N LYS A 29 1.22 -23.76 -23.91
CA LYS A 29 -0.15 -24.24 -24.08
C LYS A 29 -0.74 -23.88 -25.46
N GLU A 30 -0.62 -22.61 -25.84
CA GLU A 30 -1.31 -22.08 -27.03
C GLU A 30 -0.41 -22.05 -28.27
N HIS A 31 0.93 -22.01 -28.10
CA HIS A 31 1.93 -21.90 -29.14
C HIS A 31 3.08 -22.92 -28.93
N PRO A 32 2.80 -24.24 -28.93
CA PRO A 32 3.79 -25.28 -28.66
C PRO A 32 4.93 -25.31 -29.69
N GLU A 33 4.78 -24.71 -30.86
CA GLU A 33 5.80 -24.53 -31.88
C GLU A 33 6.92 -23.56 -31.49
N VAL A 34 6.67 -22.65 -30.54
CA VAL A 34 7.65 -21.66 -30.07
C VAL A 34 8.76 -22.32 -29.26
N LYS A 35 9.98 -22.24 -29.77
CA LYS A 35 11.15 -22.95 -29.19
C LYS A 35 11.95 -22.12 -28.21
N ASN A 36 11.86 -20.78 -28.32
CA ASN A 36 12.62 -19.87 -27.48
C ASN A 36 11.86 -18.59 -27.17
N LEU A 37 12.37 -17.79 -26.22
CA LEU A 37 11.69 -16.57 -25.79
C LEU A 37 11.64 -15.48 -26.87
N ASP A 38 12.64 -15.41 -27.74
CA ASP A 38 12.69 -14.35 -28.77
C ASP A 38 11.56 -14.57 -29.78
N GLU A 39 11.30 -15.80 -30.19
CA GLU A 39 10.14 -16.18 -31.01
C GLU A 39 8.82 -15.89 -30.28
N GLY A 40 8.79 -16.02 -28.95
CA GLY A 40 7.62 -15.75 -28.12
C GLY A 40 7.20 -14.29 -28.07
N GLN A 41 8.09 -13.34 -28.38
CA GLN A 41 7.80 -11.92 -28.25
C GLN A 41 6.59 -11.45 -29.08
N GLN A 42 6.38 -12.02 -30.25
CA GLN A 42 5.26 -11.67 -31.13
C GLN A 42 3.89 -11.99 -30.50
N TYR A 43 3.81 -12.93 -29.58
CA TYR A 43 2.57 -13.37 -28.91
C TYR A 43 2.27 -12.59 -27.62
N VAL A 44 3.07 -11.61 -27.24
CA VAL A 44 2.87 -10.81 -26.00
C VAL A 44 1.52 -10.08 -26.05
N ASN A 45 1.18 -9.48 -27.17
CA ASN A 45 -0.08 -8.74 -27.31
C ASN A 45 -1.29 -9.68 -27.26
N GLU A 46 -1.19 -10.87 -27.85
CA GLU A 46 -2.23 -11.90 -27.78
C GLU A 46 -2.47 -12.34 -26.32
N TRP A 47 -1.39 -12.62 -25.58
CA TRP A 47 -1.52 -12.94 -24.16
C TRP A 47 -2.14 -11.80 -23.33
N LEU A 48 -1.72 -10.56 -23.57
CA LEU A 48 -2.30 -9.40 -22.87
C LEU A 48 -3.78 -9.24 -23.20
N GLN A 49 -4.19 -9.47 -24.46
CA GLN A 49 -5.58 -9.44 -24.87
C GLN A 49 -6.38 -10.55 -24.22
N SER A 50 -5.86 -11.78 -24.17
CA SER A 50 -6.54 -12.90 -23.49
C SER A 50 -6.80 -12.64 -22.01
N LEU A 51 -5.94 -11.85 -21.34
CA LEU A 51 -6.15 -11.44 -19.96
C LEU A 51 -7.24 -10.36 -19.83
N ILE A 52 -7.39 -9.50 -20.83
CA ILE A 52 -8.49 -8.53 -20.90
C ILE A 52 -9.81 -9.30 -21.05
N ASP A 53 -9.87 -10.24 -21.97
CA ASP A 53 -11.06 -11.04 -22.28
C ASP A 53 -11.49 -11.90 -21.08
N GLN A 54 -10.54 -12.32 -20.23
CA GLN A 54 -10.78 -13.02 -18.97
C GLN A 54 -11.12 -12.07 -17.78
N ASP A 55 -11.38 -10.79 -18.04
CA ASP A 55 -11.69 -9.77 -17.01
C ASP A 55 -10.65 -9.64 -15.88
N PHE A 56 -9.37 -9.82 -16.21
CA PHE A 56 -8.30 -9.50 -15.26
C PHE A 56 -8.29 -7.99 -14.94
N SER A 57 -7.95 -7.65 -13.68
CA SER A 57 -7.92 -6.24 -13.32
C SER A 57 -6.87 -5.46 -14.12
N PRO A 58 -7.15 -4.19 -14.52
CA PRO A 58 -6.20 -3.33 -15.24
C PRO A 58 -4.83 -3.21 -14.54
N TRP A 59 -4.80 -3.25 -13.19
CA TRP A 59 -3.56 -3.25 -12.41
C TRP A 59 -2.74 -4.51 -12.63
N SER A 60 -3.40 -5.68 -12.65
CA SER A 60 -2.74 -6.97 -12.89
C SER A 60 -2.17 -7.01 -14.30
N ILE A 61 -2.95 -6.63 -15.31
CA ILE A 61 -2.52 -6.60 -16.72
C ILE A 61 -1.32 -5.64 -16.89
N SER A 62 -1.40 -4.44 -16.32
CA SER A 62 -0.28 -3.47 -16.36
C SER A 62 1.00 -4.02 -15.70
N THR A 63 0.89 -4.78 -14.61
CA THR A 63 2.03 -5.43 -13.96
C THR A 63 2.63 -6.53 -14.85
N LYS A 64 1.79 -7.33 -15.50
CA LYS A 64 2.20 -8.38 -16.43
C LYS A 64 2.89 -7.78 -17.67
N LYS A 65 2.34 -6.73 -18.26
CA LYS A 65 3.00 -5.96 -19.33
C LYS A 65 4.38 -5.45 -18.90
N ALA A 66 4.48 -4.84 -17.71
CA ALA A 66 5.75 -4.34 -17.19
C ALA A 66 6.79 -5.47 -16.97
N ALA A 67 6.36 -6.66 -16.57
CA ALA A 67 7.23 -7.82 -16.45
C ALA A 67 7.81 -8.24 -17.81
N LEU A 68 6.97 -8.31 -18.84
CA LEU A 68 7.42 -8.68 -20.20
C LEU A 68 8.29 -7.61 -20.84
N THR A 69 8.00 -6.33 -20.60
CA THR A 69 8.88 -5.23 -21.00
C THR A 69 10.29 -5.39 -20.44
N LYS A 70 10.41 -5.87 -19.20
CA LYS A 70 11.70 -6.18 -18.56
C LYS A 70 12.31 -7.49 -19.05
N LEU A 71 11.51 -8.48 -19.35
CA LEU A 71 11.98 -9.76 -19.90
C LEU A 71 12.65 -9.56 -21.25
N TYR A 72 12.00 -8.83 -22.15
CA TYR A 72 12.44 -8.55 -23.52
C TYR A 72 13.36 -7.33 -23.63
N GLN A 73 13.55 -6.57 -22.56
CA GLN A 73 14.38 -5.35 -22.50
C GLN A 73 13.96 -4.29 -23.55
N VAL A 74 12.66 -4.16 -23.78
CA VAL A 74 12.08 -3.23 -24.75
C VAL A 74 11.43 -2.03 -24.06
N PRO A 75 11.21 -0.89 -24.78
CA PRO A 75 10.47 0.25 -24.28
C PRO A 75 9.03 -0.11 -23.86
N ALA A 76 8.47 0.63 -22.90
CA ALA A 76 7.12 0.37 -22.38
C ALA A 76 6.01 0.49 -23.45
N GLY A 77 6.24 1.27 -24.49
CA GLY A 77 5.31 1.45 -25.63
C GLY A 77 5.35 0.35 -26.69
N THR A 78 6.27 -0.63 -26.58
CA THR A 78 6.43 -1.70 -27.59
C THR A 78 5.22 -2.62 -27.66
N PHE A 79 4.56 -2.88 -26.53
CA PHE A 79 3.39 -3.74 -26.46
C PHE A 79 2.10 -2.91 -26.39
N MET A 80 0.98 -3.54 -26.72
CA MET A 80 -0.34 -2.92 -26.74
C MET A 80 -0.65 -2.11 -25.48
N GLU A 81 -1.50 -1.10 -25.60
CA GLU A 81 -1.98 -0.38 -24.43
C GLU A 81 -2.86 -1.26 -23.56
N THR A 82 -2.72 -1.10 -22.26
CA THR A 82 -3.52 -1.84 -21.27
C THR A 82 -4.70 -0.97 -20.82
N PRO A 83 -5.83 -1.58 -20.40
CA PRO A 83 -6.99 -0.81 -19.93
C PRO A 83 -6.64 0.21 -18.86
N ALA A 84 -7.31 1.36 -18.89
CA ALA A 84 -7.10 2.43 -17.93
C ALA A 84 -7.36 1.96 -16.49
N ARG A 85 -6.49 2.35 -15.56
CA ARG A 85 -6.62 2.04 -14.13
C ARG A 85 -7.55 3.06 -13.48
N GLU A 86 -8.84 2.80 -13.55
CA GLU A 86 -9.89 3.61 -12.93
C GLU A 86 -10.17 3.10 -11.51
N ARG A 87 -10.08 3.99 -10.54
CA ARG A 87 -10.18 3.61 -9.14
C ARG A 87 -11.58 3.12 -8.76
N ALA A 88 -12.62 3.68 -9.35
CA ALA A 88 -14.01 3.24 -9.19
C ALA A 88 -14.21 1.75 -9.57
N LYS A 89 -13.33 1.20 -10.42
CA LYS A 89 -13.36 -0.20 -10.85
C LYS A 89 -12.54 -1.16 -9.98
N ILE A 90 -12.02 -0.72 -8.83
CA ILE A 90 -11.31 -1.61 -7.91
C ILE A 90 -12.33 -2.50 -7.19
N LYS A 91 -12.34 -3.81 -7.49
CA LYS A 91 -13.26 -4.80 -6.89
C LYS A 91 -13.01 -5.03 -5.38
N ARG A 92 -11.81 -4.74 -4.85
CA ARG A 92 -11.49 -4.72 -3.42
C ARG A 92 -11.26 -3.28 -3.00
N SER A 93 -12.25 -2.70 -2.35
CA SER A 93 -12.10 -1.40 -1.71
C SER A 93 -11.36 -1.56 -0.37
N ARG A 94 -10.46 -0.63 -0.08
CA ARG A 94 -9.86 -0.51 1.25
C ARG A 94 -10.84 0.00 2.30
N TYR A 95 -12.05 0.34 1.87
CA TYR A 95 -13.10 0.94 2.69
C TYR A 95 -14.16 -0.07 3.11
N ASP A 96 -14.35 -1.15 2.34
CA ASP A 96 -15.28 -2.22 2.66
C ASP A 96 -14.48 -3.39 3.24
N VAL A 97 -14.38 -3.45 4.55
CA VAL A 97 -13.86 -4.65 5.22
C VAL A 97 -14.96 -5.70 5.21
N VAL A 98 -14.87 -6.60 4.28
CA VAL A 98 -15.57 -7.88 4.41
C VAL A 98 -14.76 -8.68 5.43
N GLY A 99 -15.39 -9.00 6.58
CA GLY A 99 -14.75 -9.79 7.64
C GLY A 99 -14.06 -11.02 7.06
N ASP A 100 -12.78 -11.20 7.37
CA ASP A 100 -12.03 -12.35 6.88
C ASP A 100 -12.49 -13.60 7.63
N ARG A 101 -13.09 -14.55 6.94
CA ARG A 101 -13.53 -15.85 7.50
C ARG A 101 -12.41 -16.65 8.18
N HIS A 102 -11.15 -16.30 7.92
CA HIS A 102 -9.96 -16.94 8.46
C HIS A 102 -9.42 -16.30 9.74
N ILE A 103 -10.06 -15.24 10.23
CA ILE A 103 -9.65 -14.53 11.46
C ILE A 103 -10.87 -14.39 12.35
N SER A 104 -10.74 -14.74 13.65
CA SER A 104 -11.82 -14.49 14.60
C SER A 104 -12.03 -12.99 14.78
N GLU A 105 -13.28 -12.57 14.97
CA GLU A 105 -13.66 -11.17 15.17
C GLU A 105 -12.86 -10.52 16.32
N GLN A 106 -12.65 -11.25 17.40
CA GLN A 106 -11.87 -10.77 18.54
C GLN A 106 -10.40 -10.50 18.17
N THR A 107 -9.80 -11.38 17.36
CA THR A 107 -8.42 -11.22 16.88
C THR A 107 -8.32 -10.03 15.92
N GLU A 108 -9.28 -9.89 15.01
CA GLU A 108 -9.33 -8.77 14.07
C GLU A 108 -9.49 -7.44 14.82
N LYS A 109 -10.43 -7.33 15.75
CA LYS A 109 -10.64 -6.13 16.58
C LYS A 109 -9.36 -5.68 17.30
N LYS A 110 -8.59 -6.63 17.86
CA LYS A 110 -7.32 -6.34 18.53
C LYS A 110 -6.30 -5.70 17.60
N PHE A 111 -6.08 -6.28 16.42
CA PHE A 111 -5.12 -5.75 15.45
C PHE A 111 -5.64 -4.50 14.76
N ALA A 112 -6.94 -4.42 14.49
CA ALA A 112 -7.63 -3.26 13.96
C ALA A 112 -7.42 -2.03 14.86
N LYS A 113 -7.64 -2.17 16.16
CA LYS A 113 -7.43 -1.12 17.16
C LYS A 113 -5.99 -0.60 17.11
N LEU A 114 -5.00 -1.49 17.19
CA LEU A 114 -3.60 -1.12 17.14
C LEU A 114 -3.21 -0.44 15.81
N THR A 115 -3.64 -0.99 14.68
CA THR A 115 -3.29 -0.42 13.36
C THR A 115 -3.99 0.91 13.11
N SER A 116 -5.25 1.06 13.53
CA SER A 116 -6.02 2.30 13.40
C SER A 116 -5.53 3.42 14.31
N ALA A 117 -4.79 3.08 15.37
CA ALA A 117 -4.20 4.05 16.28
C ALA A 117 -2.73 4.40 15.95
N THR A 118 -2.04 3.59 15.13
CA THR A 118 -0.61 3.76 14.85
C THR A 118 -0.25 3.81 13.37
N GLY A 119 -1.14 3.39 12.49
CA GLY A 119 -0.88 3.34 11.05
C GLY A 119 0.33 2.48 10.65
N LEU A 120 0.79 1.55 11.49
CA LEU A 120 1.95 0.72 11.21
C LEU A 120 1.72 -0.23 10.03
N ARG A 121 2.75 -0.43 9.20
CA ARG A 121 2.72 -1.46 8.14
C ARG A 121 2.83 -2.86 8.74
N ARG A 122 2.36 -3.86 8.01
CA ARG A 122 2.45 -5.28 8.42
C ARG A 122 3.85 -5.69 8.90
N ALA A 123 4.89 -5.34 8.14
CA ALA A 123 6.27 -5.66 8.49
C ALA A 123 6.78 -4.88 9.71
N GLU A 124 6.23 -3.70 9.98
CA GLU A 124 6.55 -2.88 11.15
C GLU A 124 5.86 -3.45 12.40
N LEU A 125 4.57 -3.79 12.30
CA LEU A 125 3.81 -4.42 13.39
C LEU A 125 4.49 -5.66 13.96
N THR A 126 5.07 -6.51 13.11
CA THR A 126 5.73 -7.76 13.54
C THR A 126 7.13 -7.54 14.11
N LYS A 127 7.68 -6.34 14.00
CA LYS A 127 9.05 -6.03 14.42
C LYS A 127 9.14 -5.00 15.55
N ILE A 128 8.08 -4.19 15.73
CA ILE A 128 8.08 -3.14 16.74
C ILE A 128 8.06 -3.70 18.14
N THR A 129 8.81 -3.08 19.02
CA THR A 129 8.92 -3.40 20.44
C THR A 129 8.33 -2.27 21.29
N GLY A 130 8.00 -2.54 22.56
CA GLY A 130 7.38 -1.53 23.42
C GLY A 130 8.27 -0.33 23.72
N ASP A 131 9.60 -0.52 23.73
CA ASP A 131 10.60 0.54 23.92
C ASP A 131 10.72 1.53 22.73
N ALA A 132 9.96 1.30 21.66
CA ALA A 132 9.77 2.31 20.61
C ALA A 132 8.92 3.51 21.06
N LEU A 133 8.20 3.38 22.18
CA LEU A 133 7.31 4.40 22.74
C LEU A 133 8.11 5.55 23.36
N PHE A 134 7.69 6.77 23.09
CA PHE A 134 8.17 7.95 23.79
C PHE A 134 7.09 9.05 23.83
N GLN A 135 7.27 10.03 24.72
CA GLN A 135 6.37 11.16 24.85
C GLN A 135 7.12 12.47 24.51
N GLU A 136 6.47 13.35 23.78
CA GLU A 136 6.98 14.68 23.46
C GLU A 136 5.83 15.67 23.38
N GLY A 137 5.97 16.83 24.03
CA GLY A 137 4.94 17.87 24.03
C GLY A 137 3.55 17.38 24.49
N GLY A 138 3.49 16.47 25.47
CA GLY A 138 2.24 15.91 25.97
C GLY A 138 1.58 14.88 25.05
N ARG A 139 2.20 14.52 23.93
CA ARG A 139 1.71 13.53 22.97
C ARG A 139 2.57 12.27 22.96
N TRP A 140 1.97 11.16 22.58
CA TRP A 140 2.64 9.87 22.51
C TRP A 140 3.02 9.50 21.09
N TYR A 141 4.24 9.01 20.94
CA TYR A 141 4.82 8.67 19.65
C TYR A 141 5.53 7.32 19.67
N LEU A 142 5.71 6.73 18.49
CA LEU A 142 6.51 5.54 18.25
C LEU A 142 7.68 5.88 17.31
N LYS A 143 8.89 5.49 17.68
CA LYS A 143 10.07 5.53 16.80
C LYS A 143 10.14 4.24 15.99
N VAL A 144 9.75 4.29 14.72
CA VAL A 144 9.70 3.13 13.83
C VAL A 144 10.97 3.05 13.01
N THR A 145 11.83 2.08 13.34
CA THR A 145 13.16 1.91 12.71
C THR A 145 13.30 0.60 11.95
N LYS A 146 12.48 -0.42 12.26
CA LYS A 146 12.56 -1.78 11.70
C LYS A 146 11.33 -2.12 10.84
N GLY A 147 11.54 -2.82 9.74
CA GLY A 147 10.45 -3.24 8.83
C GLY A 147 9.94 -2.12 7.91
N THR A 148 10.60 -0.97 7.91
CA THR A 148 10.24 0.19 7.11
C THR A 148 10.54 -0.04 5.62
N LYS A 149 9.66 0.46 4.76
CA LYS A 149 9.89 0.39 3.31
C LYS A 149 11.02 1.34 2.91
N GLY A 150 12.08 0.79 2.31
CA GLY A 150 13.27 1.56 1.91
C GLY A 150 14.20 1.92 3.08
N GLY A 151 14.07 1.26 4.25
CA GLY A 151 14.97 1.44 5.40
C GLY A 151 14.82 2.78 6.17
N ARG A 152 13.87 3.63 5.79
CA ARG A 152 13.71 4.97 6.39
C ARG A 152 12.98 4.88 7.73
N SER A 153 13.64 5.31 8.79
CA SER A 153 13.00 5.50 10.10
C SER A 153 12.00 6.65 10.05
N ARG A 154 11.00 6.60 10.92
CA ARG A 154 10.05 7.70 11.11
C ARG A 154 9.48 7.70 12.52
N THR A 155 8.93 8.84 12.90
CA THR A 155 8.10 9.02 14.07
C THR A 155 6.63 8.88 13.70
N VAL A 156 5.86 8.20 14.52
CA VAL A 156 4.43 7.97 14.33
C VAL A 156 3.71 8.44 15.58
N GLU A 157 2.76 9.35 15.44
CA GLU A 157 1.88 9.75 16.55
C GLU A 157 0.90 8.62 16.88
N ILE A 158 0.72 8.29 18.15
CA ILE A 158 -0.36 7.39 18.57
C ILE A 158 -1.65 8.21 18.66
N LEU A 159 -2.65 7.83 17.87
CA LEU A 159 -3.94 8.51 17.83
C LEU A 159 -5.08 7.49 17.71
N GLY A 160 -5.71 7.16 18.84
CA GLY A 160 -6.92 6.37 18.92
C GLY A 160 -8.14 7.09 18.35
N LYS A 161 -9.30 6.47 18.40
CA LYS A 161 -10.58 7.11 18.10
C LYS A 161 -10.94 8.18 19.15
N ASP A 162 -10.46 7.97 20.37
CA ASP A 162 -10.61 8.81 21.56
C ASP A 162 -9.35 8.71 22.43
N GLU A 163 -9.33 9.45 23.52
CA GLU A 163 -8.20 9.44 24.45
C GLU A 163 -8.06 8.09 25.16
N THR A 164 -9.16 7.44 25.50
CA THR A 164 -9.17 6.11 26.14
C THR A 164 -8.47 5.09 25.26
N GLU A 165 -8.83 5.01 23.98
CA GLU A 165 -8.18 4.11 23.02
C GLU A 165 -6.70 4.44 22.85
N THR A 166 -6.36 5.75 22.85
CA THR A 166 -4.96 6.20 22.77
C THR A 166 -4.17 5.68 23.96
N MET A 167 -4.69 5.84 25.18
CA MET A 167 -4.01 5.40 26.41
C MET A 167 -3.93 3.87 26.52
N GLU A 168 -4.91 3.13 26.06
CA GLU A 168 -4.84 1.65 26.00
C GLU A 168 -3.71 1.17 25.08
N ILE A 169 -3.49 1.86 23.95
CA ILE A 169 -2.37 1.53 23.06
C ILE A 169 -1.04 1.91 23.71
N VAL A 170 -0.96 3.07 24.37
CA VAL A 170 0.24 3.49 25.12
C VAL A 170 0.59 2.45 26.18
N GLN A 171 -0.38 2.04 27.00
CA GLN A 171 -0.21 1.01 28.02
C GLN A 171 0.27 -0.31 27.43
N LEU A 172 -0.29 -0.75 26.30
CA LEU A 172 0.16 -1.95 25.61
C LEU A 172 1.66 -1.89 25.26
N PHE A 173 2.17 -0.74 24.80
CA PHE A 173 3.58 -0.56 24.50
C PHE A 173 4.43 -0.52 25.79
N GLN A 174 3.99 0.16 26.83
CA GLN A 174 4.67 0.23 28.13
C GLN A 174 4.83 -1.18 28.74
N GLU A 175 3.78 -1.97 28.76
CA GLU A 175 3.80 -3.35 29.28
C GLU A 175 4.74 -4.28 28.50
N LYS A 176 4.94 -4.02 27.19
CA LYS A 176 5.83 -4.85 26.35
C LYS A 176 7.31 -4.52 26.53
N GLY A 177 7.67 -3.32 26.91
CA GLY A 177 9.07 -2.93 27.07
C GLY A 177 9.93 -3.35 25.86
N LYS A 178 10.95 -4.16 26.07
CA LYS A 178 11.81 -4.68 24.98
C LYS A 178 11.20 -5.83 24.17
N LEU A 179 10.04 -6.33 24.54
CA LEU A 179 9.37 -7.42 23.81
C LEU A 179 8.60 -6.89 22.62
N LYS A 180 8.40 -7.75 21.61
CA LYS A 180 7.58 -7.42 20.45
C LYS A 180 6.12 -7.22 20.84
N VAL A 181 5.50 -6.15 20.36
CA VAL A 181 4.07 -5.87 20.59
C VAL A 181 3.17 -6.87 19.87
N CYS A 182 3.52 -7.23 18.62
CA CYS A 182 2.79 -8.20 17.80
C CYS A 182 3.76 -9.24 17.22
N PRO A 183 4.13 -10.30 17.97
CA PRO A 183 5.06 -11.32 17.47
C PRO A 183 4.50 -12.13 16.29
N LYS A 184 3.17 -12.28 16.23
CA LYS A 184 2.46 -12.98 15.14
C LYS A 184 1.32 -12.12 14.64
N LEU A 185 1.20 -11.99 13.32
CA LEU A 185 0.10 -11.30 12.66
C LEU A 185 -0.56 -12.26 11.65
N PRO A 186 -1.90 -12.45 11.67
CA PRO A 186 -2.60 -13.34 10.76
C PRO A 186 -2.33 -12.98 9.29
N LYS A 187 -2.20 -13.98 8.41
CA LYS A 187 -1.86 -13.76 7.00
C LYS A 187 -2.89 -12.90 6.25
N HIS A 188 -4.15 -13.09 6.56
CA HIS A 188 -5.28 -12.46 5.87
C HIS A 188 -5.73 -11.13 6.48
N TYR A 189 -5.14 -10.69 7.59
CA TYR A 189 -5.48 -9.42 8.22
C TYR A 189 -5.29 -8.23 7.26
N ASP A 190 -6.36 -7.46 7.00
CA ASP A 190 -6.34 -6.28 6.12
C ASP A 190 -5.75 -5.05 6.82
N ASN A 191 -4.45 -5.06 6.91
CA ASN A 191 -3.69 -3.96 7.50
C ASN A 191 -3.87 -2.63 6.73
N HIS A 192 -4.11 -2.68 5.41
CA HIS A 192 -4.22 -1.47 4.61
C HIS A 192 -5.50 -0.69 4.88
N HIS A 193 -6.60 -1.38 5.13
CA HIS A 193 -7.84 -0.74 5.53
C HIS A 193 -7.64 0.07 6.83
N PHE A 194 -7.15 -0.58 7.87
CA PHE A 194 -6.96 0.07 9.17
C PHE A 194 -5.89 1.17 9.15
N ARG A 195 -4.90 1.09 8.26
CA ARG A 195 -4.00 2.22 8.00
C ARG A 195 -4.72 3.40 7.35
N SER A 196 -5.75 3.18 6.53
CA SER A 196 -6.55 4.27 5.99
C SER A 196 -7.39 4.94 7.09
N VAL A 197 -7.92 4.17 8.04
CA VAL A 197 -8.59 4.73 9.23
C VAL A 197 -7.64 5.64 10.00
N TYR A 198 -6.43 5.20 10.29
CA TYR A 198 -5.40 6.02 10.94
C TYR A 198 -5.08 7.28 10.13
N ALA A 199 -4.91 7.17 8.82
CA ALA A 199 -4.62 8.31 7.96
C ALA A 199 -5.72 9.38 8.04
N ASN A 200 -6.98 8.95 8.03
CA ASN A 200 -8.12 9.85 8.19
C ASN A 200 -8.14 10.52 9.57
N ARG A 201 -7.83 9.79 10.64
CA ARG A 201 -7.74 10.36 12.00
C ARG A 201 -6.66 11.45 12.06
N ILE A 202 -5.44 11.17 11.60
CA ILE A 202 -4.35 12.15 11.58
C ILE A 202 -4.70 13.34 10.70
N TYR A 203 -5.20 13.09 9.49
CA TYR A 203 -5.60 14.18 8.61
C TYR A 203 -6.65 15.08 9.26
N SER A 204 -7.74 14.51 9.78
CA SER A 204 -8.83 15.26 10.40
C SER A 204 -8.38 16.06 11.63
N LYS A 205 -7.42 15.54 12.40
CA LYS A 205 -6.84 16.23 13.56
C LYS A 205 -6.11 17.53 13.17
N TYR A 206 -5.43 17.53 12.03
CA TYR A 206 -4.56 18.63 11.61
C TYR A 206 -5.13 19.46 10.47
N ALA A 207 -6.18 19.00 9.78
CA ALA A 207 -6.79 19.73 8.68
C ALA A 207 -7.56 20.95 9.17
N ARG A 208 -7.33 22.07 8.51
CA ARG A 208 -8.09 23.30 8.70
C ARG A 208 -9.38 23.27 7.88
N PRO A 209 -10.45 23.91 8.34
CA PRO A 209 -11.60 24.23 7.51
C PRO A 209 -11.17 25.01 6.25
N LEU A 210 -11.87 24.80 5.12
CA LEU A 210 -11.46 25.34 3.81
C LEU A 210 -11.18 26.84 3.81
N GLN A 211 -12.02 27.62 4.51
CA GLN A 211 -11.87 29.09 4.61
C GLN A 211 -10.55 29.52 5.27
N PHE A 212 -9.98 28.67 6.13
CA PHE A 212 -8.73 28.94 6.85
C PHE A 212 -7.50 28.33 6.18
N ILE A 213 -7.67 27.59 5.08
CA ILE A 213 -6.53 27.06 4.33
C ILE A 213 -6.00 28.15 3.40
N PRO A 214 -4.72 28.60 3.56
CA PRO A 214 -4.09 29.52 2.64
C PRO A 214 -4.14 29.03 1.20
N LYS A 215 -4.27 29.92 0.23
CA LYS A 215 -4.45 29.53 -1.18
C LYS A 215 -3.34 28.61 -1.71
N ASP A 216 -2.08 28.85 -1.33
CA ASP A 216 -0.90 28.04 -1.67
C ASP A 216 -0.86 26.68 -0.97
N LYS A 217 -1.64 26.50 0.10
CA LYS A 217 -1.78 25.25 0.86
C LYS A 217 -3.00 24.42 0.48
N ARG A 218 -3.76 24.85 -0.51
CA ARG A 218 -4.93 24.11 -1.03
C ARG A 218 -4.49 23.06 -2.04
N TYR A 219 -4.90 21.80 -1.80
CA TYR A 219 -4.70 20.70 -2.74
C TYR A 219 -6.04 20.32 -3.39
N TRP A 220 -6.25 20.75 -4.61
CA TRP A 220 -7.47 20.46 -5.35
C TRP A 220 -7.39 19.09 -6.00
N MET A 221 -8.38 18.26 -5.72
CA MET A 221 -8.52 16.94 -6.31
C MET A 221 -8.90 17.05 -7.78
N ARG A 222 -8.55 16.00 -8.56
CA ARG A 222 -8.84 15.92 -10.00
C ARG A 222 -9.74 14.73 -10.30
N LYS A 223 -10.24 14.63 -11.53
CA LYS A 223 -11.07 13.54 -12.06
C LYS A 223 -12.35 13.36 -11.23
N GLU A 224 -12.64 12.13 -10.79
CA GLU A 224 -13.84 11.74 -10.05
C GLU A 224 -14.09 12.55 -8.76
N ARG A 225 -13.03 13.15 -8.20
CA ARG A 225 -13.08 13.96 -6.98
C ARG A 225 -12.81 15.45 -7.24
N ALA A 226 -12.98 15.90 -8.49
CA ALA A 226 -12.81 17.31 -8.84
C ALA A 226 -13.72 18.20 -7.97
N GLY A 227 -13.20 19.35 -7.52
CA GLY A 227 -13.91 20.26 -6.62
C GLY A 227 -13.68 20.00 -5.13
N GLN A 228 -13.15 18.84 -4.72
CA GLN A 228 -12.73 18.62 -3.33
C GLN A 228 -11.36 19.27 -3.09
N CYS A 229 -11.25 19.96 -1.96
CA CYS A 229 -10.00 20.60 -1.52
C CYS A 229 -9.49 19.93 -0.24
N LEU A 230 -8.21 19.60 -0.23
CA LEU A 230 -7.51 19.06 0.94
C LEU A 230 -6.47 20.06 1.42
N ASP A 231 -6.19 20.03 2.74
CA ASP A 231 -5.12 20.83 3.35
C ASP A 231 -3.76 20.15 3.15
N ARG A 232 -2.86 20.80 2.39
CA ARG A 232 -1.52 20.26 2.10
C ARG A 232 -0.67 20.05 3.33
N ASP A 233 -0.79 20.91 4.34
CA ASP A 233 0.00 20.78 5.57
C ASP A 233 -0.47 19.55 6.38
N ALA A 234 -1.77 19.33 6.50
CA ALA A 234 -2.31 18.13 7.11
C ALA A 234 -1.97 16.86 6.31
N MET A 235 -1.98 16.95 4.97
CA MET A 235 -1.52 15.85 4.11
C MET A 235 -0.04 15.52 4.33
N LEU A 236 0.81 16.53 4.53
CA LEU A 236 2.23 16.35 4.80
C LEU A 236 2.43 15.61 6.12
N ILE A 237 1.82 16.08 7.21
CA ILE A 237 1.86 15.43 8.52
C ILE A 237 1.39 13.97 8.42
N THR A 238 0.29 13.72 7.71
CA THR A 238 -0.24 12.37 7.49
C THR A 238 0.75 11.51 6.70
N SER A 239 1.39 12.08 5.68
CA SER A 239 2.40 11.40 4.85
C SER A 239 3.61 10.97 5.66
N GLU A 240 4.13 11.85 6.51
CA GLU A 240 5.25 11.58 7.42
C GLU A 240 4.92 10.46 8.41
N ASN A 241 3.77 10.54 9.07
CA ASN A 241 3.28 9.50 9.97
C ASN A 241 3.17 8.14 9.29
N LEU A 242 2.69 8.10 8.05
CA LEU A 242 2.59 6.87 7.25
C LEU A 242 3.92 6.45 6.59
N GLY A 243 4.95 7.31 6.60
CA GLY A 243 6.26 7.07 5.98
C GLY A 243 6.18 7.01 4.46
N HIS A 244 5.46 7.95 3.87
CA HIS A 244 5.46 8.24 2.44
C HIS A 244 6.34 9.46 2.14
N SER A 245 6.99 9.47 0.99
CA SER A 245 7.79 10.61 0.54
C SER A 245 7.00 11.61 -0.32
N ARG A 246 5.74 11.28 -0.63
CA ARG A 246 4.89 12.08 -1.52
C ARG A 246 3.50 12.23 -0.91
N ILE A 247 3.01 13.46 -0.88
CA ILE A 247 1.69 13.79 -0.32
C ILE A 247 0.52 13.33 -1.22
N ASP A 248 0.71 13.27 -2.54
CA ASP A 248 -0.31 12.82 -3.47
C ASP A 248 -0.78 11.37 -3.21
N VAL A 249 0.10 10.52 -2.65
CA VAL A 249 -0.25 9.17 -2.21
C VAL A 249 -1.33 9.19 -1.13
N ILE A 250 -1.31 10.22 -0.25
CA ILE A 250 -2.30 10.36 0.81
C ILE A 250 -3.68 10.60 0.21
N ALA A 251 -3.81 11.60 -0.67
CA ALA A 251 -5.06 11.89 -1.36
C ALA A 251 -5.57 10.71 -2.20
N GLN A 252 -4.66 10.03 -2.91
CA GLN A 252 -5.02 8.93 -3.82
C GLN A 252 -5.30 7.60 -3.14
N SER A 253 -4.73 7.35 -1.96
CA SER A 253 -4.69 6.00 -1.39
C SER A 253 -5.28 5.88 0.01
N TYR A 254 -5.52 6.96 0.71
CA TYR A 254 -5.89 6.93 2.11
C TYR A 254 -7.08 7.83 2.48
N LEU A 255 -7.20 9.00 1.89
CA LEU A 255 -8.28 9.94 2.18
C LEU A 255 -9.41 9.80 1.16
N TYR A 256 -10.43 9.04 1.52
CA TYR A 256 -11.65 8.88 0.72
C TYR A 256 -12.86 9.21 1.56
#